data_59a02195ec0169aa6d68b24a3e070ef3
#
_entry.id   59a02195ec0169aa6d68b24a3e070ef3
#
_cell.length_a   1.000
_cell.length_b   1.000
_cell.length_c   1.000
_cell.angle_alpha   90.00
_cell.angle_beta   90.00
_cell.angle_gamma   90.00
#
_symmetry.space_group_name_H-M   'P 1'
#
loop_
_entity.id
_entity.type
_entity.pdbx_description
1 polymer ?
#
loop_
_entity_poly.entity_id
_entity_poly.type
_entity_poly.pdbx_seq_one_letter_code
_entity_poly.pdbx_strand_id
1 'polypeptide(L)'
;MSATVQLPLRALNECSKCHKSVSVKLCTDCMEAAYCSVECQRKDWPLHKAGCKRTEYIDISTFYPFLALLAALAHSHPMKPLHPAAARRILNDPNPGVPAQVFPDNSAAKLLILGQEIPEIPIQERGSSASWWPSAHTESVRNKLFRRLVLQGYGLPIAMSLCLSILAQIYTSVPAEGGKKLRLRFHGTPIADFGIAWGAADVKCQDTFAFFDEENGVFWKGDDPNNHYWIWFRTVKGEEVILDVSMYQFNMCLMVQMHPYNEACGLVELAPAFWRDREINRNTPSLHTERRRLSVLRNTDLHSVVTLGRNTLRPQDVQTIWNFMAQISSAPVPEIERQMAVIWTVANCMQMKAMLESQAWKRYPPTPPLGLDLDPDEHGGDDEPAEEWTKFLKKWKKLKKRGGTAESIADAFKRWQQKVAS
;
A
#
# COMPACT_ATOMS: atom_id res chain seq x y z
N MET A 1 -3.33 -28.94 18.74
CA MET A 1 -2.34 -29.26 17.69
C MET A 1 -1.74 -27.96 17.20
N SER A 2 -0.43 -27.86 17.01
CA SER A 2 0.20 -26.64 16.51
C SER A 2 0.05 -26.58 14.99
N ALA A 3 -0.30 -25.41 14.48
CA ALA A 3 -0.30 -25.15 13.05
C ALA A 3 1.15 -25.17 12.51
N THR A 4 1.34 -25.51 11.26
CA THR A 4 2.66 -25.54 10.61
C THR A 4 2.63 -24.75 9.31
N VAL A 5 3.71 -24.02 9.04
CA VAL A 5 3.92 -23.37 7.75
C VAL A 5 4.38 -24.41 6.73
N GLN A 6 3.64 -24.50 5.64
CA GLN A 6 3.94 -25.44 4.56
C GLN A 6 4.50 -24.67 3.36
N LEU A 7 5.82 -24.75 3.21
CA LEU A 7 6.52 -24.04 2.14
C LEU A 7 6.32 -24.71 0.77
N PRO A 8 6.14 -23.94 -0.30
CA PRO A 8 6.16 -24.42 -1.67
C PRO A 8 7.59 -24.79 -2.11
N LEU A 9 7.73 -25.41 -3.29
CA LEU A 9 9.03 -25.59 -3.93
C LEU A 9 9.74 -24.24 -4.05
N ARG A 10 11.04 -24.22 -3.73
CA ARG A 10 11.84 -22.98 -3.79
C ARG A 10 12.16 -22.57 -5.23
N ALA A 11 12.46 -23.54 -6.06
CA ALA A 11 12.78 -23.36 -7.47
C ALA A 11 12.57 -24.69 -8.22
N LEU A 12 12.47 -24.59 -9.53
CA LEU A 12 12.37 -25.74 -10.42
C LEU A 12 13.78 -26.19 -10.82
N ASN A 13 14.54 -26.73 -9.87
CA ASN A 13 15.96 -27.01 -10.02
C ASN A 13 16.34 -28.50 -9.97
N GLU A 14 15.49 -29.36 -9.36
CA GLU A 14 15.83 -30.80 -9.25
C GLU A 14 14.60 -31.71 -9.29
N CYS A 15 14.82 -32.95 -9.71
CA CYS A 15 13.79 -33.97 -9.72
C CYS A 15 13.56 -34.51 -8.30
N SER A 16 12.30 -34.53 -7.86
CA SER A 16 11.91 -35.02 -6.53
C SER A 16 12.26 -36.48 -6.28
N LYS A 17 12.52 -37.27 -7.35
CA LYS A 17 12.84 -38.68 -7.23
C LYS A 17 14.33 -39.02 -7.35
N CYS A 18 15.03 -38.47 -8.33
CA CYS A 18 16.40 -38.83 -8.63
C CYS A 18 17.40 -37.68 -8.42
N HIS A 19 16.92 -36.50 -8.00
CA HIS A 19 17.69 -35.28 -7.71
C HIS A 19 18.53 -34.75 -8.88
N LYS A 20 18.27 -35.22 -10.10
CA LYS A 20 18.90 -34.65 -11.32
C LYS A 20 18.26 -33.34 -11.68
N SER A 21 19.09 -32.38 -12.13
CA SER A 21 18.67 -30.99 -12.47
C SER A 21 18.47 -30.77 -13.98
N VAL A 22 18.19 -31.84 -14.75
CA VAL A 22 18.03 -31.74 -16.21
C VAL A 22 16.56 -31.80 -16.59
N SER A 23 16.10 -30.78 -17.33
CA SER A 23 14.75 -30.72 -17.94
C SER A 23 13.60 -31.02 -16.97
N VAL A 24 13.67 -30.49 -15.78
CA VAL A 24 12.68 -30.74 -14.72
C VAL A 24 11.36 -30.06 -15.04
N LYS A 25 10.23 -30.78 -14.87
CA LYS A 25 8.87 -30.28 -15.07
C LYS A 25 8.03 -30.51 -13.83
N LEU A 26 7.12 -29.56 -13.54
CA LEU A 26 6.16 -29.71 -12.44
C LEU A 26 5.18 -30.85 -12.71
N CYS A 27 4.73 -31.50 -11.64
CA CYS A 27 3.55 -32.35 -11.69
C CYS A 27 2.34 -31.49 -12.12
N THR A 28 1.65 -31.93 -13.17
CA THR A 28 0.51 -31.17 -13.75
C THR A 28 -0.68 -31.04 -12.81
N ASP A 29 -0.83 -31.99 -11.88
CA ASP A 29 -1.98 -32.05 -10.98
C ASP A 29 -1.81 -31.21 -9.70
N CYS A 30 -0.62 -31.23 -9.08
CA CYS A 30 -0.41 -30.50 -7.82
C CYS A 30 0.54 -29.33 -7.93
N MET A 31 1.42 -29.30 -8.95
CA MET A 31 2.49 -28.29 -9.10
C MET A 31 3.43 -28.13 -7.88
N GLU A 32 3.42 -29.10 -6.97
CA GLU A 32 4.24 -29.11 -5.73
C GLU A 32 5.40 -30.13 -5.78
N ALA A 33 5.51 -30.90 -6.84
CA ALA A 33 6.61 -31.82 -7.09
C ALA A 33 7.13 -31.65 -8.52
N ALA A 34 8.40 -31.91 -8.73
CA ALA A 34 9.05 -31.75 -10.03
C ALA A 34 9.78 -33.02 -10.44
N TYR A 35 9.73 -33.39 -11.74
CA TYR A 35 10.30 -34.61 -12.26
C TYR A 35 11.04 -34.37 -13.56
N CYS A 36 12.19 -35.05 -13.74
CA CYS A 36 12.95 -35.00 -15.00
C CYS A 36 12.38 -35.91 -16.09
N SER A 37 11.56 -36.91 -15.72
CA SER A 37 10.90 -37.81 -16.66
C SER A 37 9.61 -38.41 -16.09
N VAL A 38 8.79 -39.01 -16.94
CA VAL A 38 7.58 -39.74 -16.58
C VAL A 38 7.92 -40.97 -15.71
N GLU A 39 9.06 -41.64 -15.97
CA GLU A 39 9.52 -42.76 -15.19
C GLU A 39 9.84 -42.35 -13.74
N CYS A 40 10.47 -41.21 -13.54
CA CYS A 40 10.71 -40.68 -12.19
C CYS A 40 9.40 -40.36 -11.48
N GLN A 41 8.43 -39.77 -12.17
CA GLN A 41 7.12 -39.49 -11.62
C GLN A 41 6.39 -40.80 -11.25
N ARG A 42 6.40 -41.81 -12.11
CA ARG A 42 5.79 -43.13 -11.82
C ARG A 42 6.45 -43.83 -10.62
N LYS A 43 7.76 -43.78 -10.52
CA LYS A 43 8.51 -44.37 -9.39
C LYS A 43 8.24 -43.66 -8.07
N ASP A 44 7.92 -42.36 -8.09
CA ASP A 44 7.58 -41.55 -6.92
C ASP A 44 6.07 -41.61 -6.57
N TRP A 45 5.23 -42.01 -7.52
CA TRP A 45 3.77 -41.97 -7.39
C TRP A 45 3.21 -42.65 -6.14
N PRO A 46 3.72 -43.82 -5.67
CA PRO A 46 3.22 -44.43 -4.45
C PRO A 46 3.30 -43.52 -3.21
N LEU A 47 4.32 -42.65 -3.16
CA LEU A 47 4.52 -41.69 -2.09
C LEU A 47 3.78 -40.36 -2.39
N HIS A 48 3.89 -39.86 -3.62
CA HIS A 48 3.36 -38.59 -4.04
C HIS A 48 1.84 -38.55 -4.10
N LYS A 49 1.14 -39.63 -4.49
CA LYS A 49 -0.31 -39.68 -4.70
C LYS A 49 -1.13 -39.23 -3.50
N ALA A 50 -0.64 -39.45 -2.29
CA ALA A 50 -1.35 -39.07 -1.06
C ALA A 50 -1.48 -37.56 -0.89
N GLY A 51 -0.53 -36.79 -1.41
CA GLY A 51 -0.54 -35.31 -1.40
C GLY A 51 -0.99 -34.66 -2.70
N CYS A 52 -0.99 -35.43 -3.80
CA CYS A 52 -1.37 -34.91 -5.12
C CYS A 52 -2.87 -34.56 -5.19
N LYS A 53 -3.22 -33.52 -5.96
CA LYS A 53 -4.61 -33.02 -6.11
C LYS A 53 -5.23 -32.45 -4.83
N ARG A 54 -4.47 -32.29 -3.76
CA ARG A 54 -4.96 -31.65 -2.52
C ARG A 54 -4.66 -30.16 -2.44
N THR A 55 -4.03 -29.60 -3.47
CA THR A 55 -3.71 -28.17 -3.53
C THR A 55 -4.68 -27.45 -4.44
N GLU A 56 -5.28 -26.41 -3.92
CA GLU A 56 -6.10 -25.44 -4.64
C GLU A 56 -5.29 -24.13 -4.79
N TYR A 57 -5.47 -23.42 -5.89
CA TYR A 57 -4.63 -22.26 -6.19
C TYR A 57 -5.46 -21.01 -6.39
N ILE A 58 -5.02 -19.92 -5.74
CA ILE A 58 -5.47 -18.56 -6.00
C ILE A 58 -4.49 -17.92 -6.98
N ASP A 59 -4.97 -17.38 -8.09
CA ASP A 59 -4.11 -16.62 -9.00
C ASP A 59 -3.90 -15.20 -8.46
N ILE A 60 -2.64 -14.81 -8.24
CA ILE A 60 -2.32 -13.51 -7.65
C ILE A 60 -2.73 -12.37 -8.57
N SER A 61 -2.80 -12.58 -9.89
CA SER A 61 -3.25 -11.57 -10.84
C SER A 61 -4.71 -11.18 -10.69
N THR A 62 -5.55 -12.08 -10.16
CA THR A 62 -6.96 -11.81 -9.83
C THR A 62 -7.17 -11.48 -8.35
N PHE A 63 -6.17 -11.76 -7.52
CA PHE A 63 -6.25 -11.64 -6.06
C PHE A 63 -5.61 -10.35 -5.52
N TYR A 64 -4.64 -9.75 -6.23
CA TYR A 64 -3.99 -8.53 -5.75
C TYR A 64 -4.96 -7.37 -5.46
N PRO A 65 -6.12 -7.22 -6.14
CA PRO A 65 -7.08 -6.19 -5.77
C PRO A 65 -7.67 -6.35 -4.37
N PHE A 66 -7.86 -7.59 -3.92
CA PHE A 66 -8.26 -7.82 -2.53
C PHE A 66 -7.17 -7.40 -1.54
N LEU A 67 -5.89 -7.57 -1.88
CA LEU A 67 -4.80 -7.03 -1.06
C LEU A 67 -4.80 -5.49 -1.06
N ALA A 68 -5.10 -4.87 -2.19
CA ALA A 68 -5.26 -3.41 -2.28
C ALA A 68 -6.46 -2.92 -1.44
N LEU A 69 -7.57 -3.67 -1.41
CA LEU A 69 -8.70 -3.38 -0.50
C LEU A 69 -8.26 -3.40 0.96
N LEU A 70 -7.51 -4.43 1.38
CA LEU A 70 -7.00 -4.52 2.76
C LEU A 70 -6.08 -3.33 3.11
N ALA A 71 -5.25 -2.88 2.17
CA ALA A 71 -4.42 -1.69 2.34
C ALA A 71 -5.28 -0.42 2.49
N ALA A 72 -6.32 -0.25 1.68
CA ALA A 72 -7.23 0.89 1.79
C ALA A 72 -8.01 0.89 3.11
N LEU A 73 -8.46 -0.28 3.58
CA LEU A 73 -9.10 -0.44 4.88
C LEU A 73 -8.13 -0.12 6.04
N ALA A 74 -6.84 -0.45 5.90
CA ALA A 74 -5.82 -0.08 6.88
C ALA A 74 -5.68 1.45 7.00
N HIS A 75 -5.69 2.17 5.88
CA HIS A 75 -5.68 3.63 5.89
C HIS A 75 -6.93 4.26 6.51
N SER A 76 -8.06 3.60 6.42
CA SER A 76 -9.35 4.04 7.01
C SER A 76 -9.55 3.55 8.45
N HIS A 77 -8.58 2.83 9.03
CA HIS A 77 -8.71 2.25 10.35
C HIS A 77 -8.80 3.34 11.44
N PRO A 78 -9.75 3.27 12.40
CA PRO A 78 -9.97 4.32 13.40
C PRO A 78 -8.77 4.64 14.28
N MET A 79 -7.88 3.67 14.50
CA MET A 79 -6.66 3.86 15.29
C MET A 79 -5.49 4.46 14.51
N LYS A 80 -5.61 4.61 13.19
CA LYS A 80 -4.59 5.30 12.41
C LYS A 80 -4.65 6.79 12.72
N PRO A 81 -3.54 7.42 13.16
CA PRO A 81 -3.51 8.87 13.34
C PRO A 81 -3.85 9.60 12.04
N LEU A 82 -4.65 10.64 12.16
CA LEU A 82 -4.94 11.51 11.03
C LEU A 82 -3.67 12.27 10.63
N HIS A 83 -3.44 12.40 9.34
CA HIS A 83 -2.34 13.21 8.84
C HIS A 83 -2.54 14.69 9.28
N PRO A 84 -1.51 15.37 9.83
CA PRO A 84 -1.66 16.72 10.37
C PRO A 84 -2.25 17.74 9.37
N ALA A 85 -1.88 17.64 8.10
CA ALA A 85 -2.44 18.52 7.05
C ALA A 85 -3.92 18.26 6.78
N ALA A 86 -4.44 17.07 7.04
CA ALA A 86 -5.88 16.80 6.97
C ALA A 86 -6.64 17.33 8.19
N ALA A 87 -5.96 17.57 9.33
CA ALA A 87 -6.55 18.14 10.53
C ALA A 87 -6.61 19.67 10.53
N ARG A 88 -5.75 20.31 9.74
CA ARG A 88 -5.49 21.76 9.78
C ARG A 88 -5.88 22.46 8.49
N ARG A 89 -6.16 23.73 8.57
CA ARG A 89 -6.47 24.58 7.40
C ARG A 89 -5.23 24.76 6.53
N ILE A 90 -5.38 24.64 5.20
CA ILE A 90 -4.33 24.95 4.23
C ILE A 90 -4.44 26.43 3.86
N LEU A 91 -3.37 27.18 4.11
CA LEU A 91 -3.37 28.66 3.97
C LEU A 91 -2.85 29.14 2.61
N ASN A 92 -2.02 28.33 1.95
CA ASN A 92 -1.46 28.66 0.64
C ASN A 92 -2.23 27.97 -0.50
N ASP A 93 -1.66 27.97 -1.70
CA ASP A 93 -2.28 27.48 -2.93
C ASP A 93 -1.43 26.34 -3.59
N PRO A 94 -1.28 25.15 -2.98
CA PRO A 94 -0.57 24.02 -3.60
C PRO A 94 -1.40 23.34 -4.70
N ASN A 95 -2.12 24.11 -5.51
CA ASN A 95 -2.92 23.60 -6.62
C ASN A 95 -2.05 22.82 -7.64
N PRO A 96 -2.63 21.92 -8.45
CA PRO A 96 -1.88 21.06 -9.38
C PRO A 96 -0.92 21.83 -10.30
N GLY A 97 -1.33 22.93 -10.91
CA GLY A 97 -0.51 23.76 -11.79
C GLY A 97 0.63 24.55 -11.10
N VAL A 98 0.65 24.62 -9.77
CA VAL A 98 1.70 25.37 -9.05
C VAL A 98 2.97 24.52 -8.95
N PRO A 99 4.14 25.06 -9.39
CA PRO A 99 5.39 24.31 -9.34
C PRO A 99 5.84 23.95 -7.91
N ALA A 100 6.57 22.86 -7.76
CA ALA A 100 7.25 22.52 -6.52
C ALA A 100 8.26 23.61 -6.11
N GLN A 101 8.43 23.76 -4.80
CA GLN A 101 9.47 24.63 -4.23
C GLN A 101 10.77 23.87 -4.02
N VAL A 102 11.90 24.49 -4.33
CA VAL A 102 13.22 23.94 -4.06
C VAL A 102 13.67 24.40 -2.67
N PHE A 103 14.10 23.44 -1.84
CA PHE A 103 14.58 23.65 -0.48
C PHE A 103 16.12 23.78 -0.43
N PRO A 104 16.69 24.25 0.69
CA PRO A 104 18.15 24.45 0.82
C PRO A 104 19.01 23.19 0.59
N ASP A 105 18.43 21.99 0.78
CA ASP A 105 19.08 20.71 0.51
C ASP A 105 18.94 20.22 -0.95
N ASN A 106 18.50 21.10 -1.84
CA ASN A 106 18.20 20.84 -3.26
C ASN A 106 17.06 19.84 -3.51
N SER A 107 16.33 19.43 -2.49
CA SER A 107 15.07 18.69 -2.71
C SER A 107 13.98 19.66 -3.16
N ALA A 108 12.99 19.14 -3.90
CA ALA A 108 11.84 19.92 -4.30
C ALA A 108 10.54 19.17 -3.94
N ALA A 109 9.55 19.91 -3.44
CA ALA A 109 8.22 19.39 -3.11
C ALA A 109 7.17 20.49 -3.16
N LYS A 110 5.90 20.14 -3.25
CA LYS A 110 4.78 21.08 -3.04
C LYS A 110 4.66 21.40 -1.56
N LEU A 111 4.85 22.67 -1.20
CA LEU A 111 4.72 23.13 0.18
C LEU A 111 3.24 23.38 0.52
N LEU A 112 2.77 22.75 1.60
CA LEU A 112 1.51 23.05 2.27
C LEU A 112 1.79 23.85 3.54
N ILE A 113 1.23 25.04 3.65
CA ILE A 113 1.31 25.89 4.85
C ILE A 113 0.05 25.65 5.67
N LEU A 114 0.24 25.12 6.88
CA LEU A 114 -0.84 24.69 7.76
C LEU A 114 -1.10 25.76 8.82
N GLY A 115 -2.35 26.18 8.93
CA GLY A 115 -2.84 27.08 9.97
C GLY A 115 -3.49 26.31 11.13
N GLN A 116 -4.48 26.95 11.74
CA GLN A 116 -5.20 26.40 12.89
C GLN A 116 -5.91 25.08 12.57
N GLU A 117 -6.14 24.30 13.60
CA GLU A 117 -6.99 23.11 13.54
C GLU A 117 -8.45 23.50 13.23
N ILE A 118 -9.19 22.59 12.61
CA ILE A 118 -10.58 22.77 12.20
C ILE A 118 -11.46 21.64 12.76
N PRO A 119 -11.59 21.52 14.10
CA PRO A 119 -12.34 20.44 14.72
C PRO A 119 -13.83 20.45 14.37
N GLU A 120 -14.37 21.62 13.99
CA GLU A 120 -15.76 21.83 13.62
C GLU A 120 -16.18 21.12 12.32
N ILE A 121 -15.22 20.73 11.49
CA ILE A 121 -15.51 20.02 10.23
C ILE A 121 -15.23 18.52 10.40
N PRO A 122 -16.23 17.65 10.22
CA PRO A 122 -16.04 16.21 10.22
C PRO A 122 -14.94 15.79 9.22
N ILE A 123 -14.13 14.78 9.58
CA ILE A 123 -13.00 14.35 8.76
C ILE A 123 -13.45 13.99 7.33
N GLN A 124 -14.59 13.32 7.22
CA GLN A 124 -15.15 12.85 5.94
C GLN A 124 -15.55 14.01 5.01
N GLU A 125 -15.87 15.17 5.58
CA GLU A 125 -16.33 16.34 4.84
C GLU A 125 -15.21 17.33 4.51
N ARG A 126 -14.00 17.13 5.07
CA ARG A 126 -12.90 18.12 4.90
C ARG A 126 -12.47 18.27 3.44
N GLY A 127 -12.40 17.18 2.70
CA GLY A 127 -12.07 17.25 1.27
C GLY A 127 -13.05 18.08 0.45
N SER A 128 -14.33 18.07 0.81
CA SER A 128 -15.37 18.90 0.14
C SER A 128 -15.42 20.34 0.67
N SER A 129 -14.90 20.60 1.88
CA SER A 129 -15.04 21.88 2.53
C SER A 129 -14.06 22.94 2.03
N ALA A 130 -14.59 24.05 1.50
CA ALA A 130 -13.78 25.22 1.17
C ALA A 130 -13.09 25.85 2.41
N SER A 131 -13.60 25.62 3.61
CA SER A 131 -12.98 26.09 4.86
C SER A 131 -11.70 25.33 5.20
N TRP A 132 -11.52 24.09 4.73
CA TRP A 132 -10.27 23.36 4.90
C TRP A 132 -9.17 23.88 3.99
N TRP A 133 -9.49 24.15 2.71
CA TRP A 133 -8.54 24.71 1.75
C TRP A 133 -9.19 25.77 0.87
N PRO A 134 -9.22 27.04 1.34
CA PRO A 134 -9.98 28.11 0.69
C PRO A 134 -9.45 28.55 -0.67
N SER A 135 -8.15 28.31 -0.97
CA SER A 135 -7.54 28.70 -2.25
C SER A 135 -7.51 27.58 -3.28
N ALA A 136 -8.12 26.43 -2.99
CA ALA A 136 -8.27 25.37 -3.98
C ALA A 136 -9.15 25.81 -5.14
N HIS A 137 -8.79 25.43 -6.37
CA HIS A 137 -9.52 25.85 -7.57
C HIS A 137 -10.92 25.23 -7.64
N THR A 138 -11.07 23.98 -7.23
CA THR A 138 -12.37 23.26 -7.24
C THR A 138 -12.49 22.31 -6.05
N GLU A 139 -13.70 21.83 -5.78
CA GLU A 139 -13.94 20.76 -4.81
C GLU A 139 -13.21 19.47 -5.20
N SER A 140 -13.18 19.13 -6.47
CA SER A 140 -12.48 17.95 -6.97
C SER A 140 -10.98 18.00 -6.66
N VAL A 141 -10.36 19.19 -6.78
CA VAL A 141 -8.95 19.42 -6.40
C VAL A 141 -8.74 19.22 -4.89
N ARG A 142 -9.67 19.74 -4.06
CA ARG A 142 -9.64 19.53 -2.60
C ARG A 142 -9.74 18.05 -2.24
N ASN A 143 -10.72 17.36 -2.81
CA ASN A 143 -10.94 15.94 -2.57
C ASN A 143 -9.74 15.09 -2.98
N LYS A 144 -9.12 15.39 -4.11
CA LYS A 144 -7.90 14.68 -4.56
C LYS A 144 -6.74 14.86 -3.59
N LEU A 145 -6.48 16.10 -3.16
CA LEU A 145 -5.45 16.38 -2.16
C LEU A 145 -5.75 15.66 -0.84
N PHE A 146 -7.00 15.72 -0.37
CA PHE A 146 -7.40 15.06 0.87
C PHE A 146 -7.14 13.56 0.82
N ARG A 147 -7.54 12.87 -0.27
CA ARG A 147 -7.26 11.44 -0.46
C ARG A 147 -5.76 11.14 -0.43
N ARG A 148 -4.93 11.97 -1.11
CA ARG A 148 -3.47 11.80 -1.09
C ARG A 148 -2.90 11.93 0.32
N LEU A 149 -3.38 12.88 1.14
CA LEU A 149 -2.95 13.06 2.52
C LEU A 149 -3.37 11.89 3.42
N VAL A 150 -4.61 11.40 3.26
CA VAL A 150 -5.11 10.25 4.03
C VAL A 150 -4.30 8.99 3.72
N LEU A 151 -3.81 8.84 2.50
CA LEU A 151 -3.05 7.67 2.05
C LEU A 151 -1.52 7.81 2.24
N GLN A 152 -1.05 8.92 2.84
CA GLN A 152 0.36 9.08 3.16
C GLN A 152 0.81 8.21 4.34
N GLY A 153 2.07 7.80 4.27
CA GLY A 153 2.74 7.06 5.32
C GLY A 153 2.37 5.58 5.37
N TYR A 154 2.98 4.92 6.31
CA TYR A 154 2.65 3.54 6.69
C TYR A 154 2.90 2.47 5.60
N GLY A 155 3.70 2.74 4.58
CA GLY A 155 3.98 1.77 3.51
C GLY A 155 4.55 0.45 4.05
N LEU A 156 5.53 0.51 4.97
CA LEU A 156 6.10 -0.70 5.59
C LEU A 156 5.10 -1.44 6.49
N PRO A 157 4.37 -0.81 7.42
CA PRO A 157 3.32 -1.46 8.20
C PRO A 157 2.26 -2.16 7.36
N ILE A 158 1.80 -1.53 6.28
CA ILE A 158 0.81 -2.10 5.35
C ILE A 158 1.38 -3.33 4.64
N ALA A 159 2.56 -3.20 4.03
CA ALA A 159 3.21 -4.33 3.36
C ALA A 159 3.45 -5.50 4.32
N MET A 160 3.86 -5.22 5.57
CA MET A 160 4.07 -6.22 6.60
C MET A 160 2.78 -6.94 6.97
N SER A 161 1.70 -6.21 7.23
CA SER A 161 0.40 -6.78 7.61
C SER A 161 -0.20 -7.64 6.49
N LEU A 162 -0.09 -7.21 5.23
CA LEU A 162 -0.52 -7.99 4.06
C LEU A 162 0.28 -9.28 3.92
N CYS A 163 1.59 -9.22 3.97
CA CYS A 163 2.44 -10.41 3.86
C CYS A 163 2.21 -11.40 5.00
N LEU A 164 2.07 -10.92 6.24
CA LEU A 164 1.78 -11.79 7.39
C LEU A 164 0.39 -12.43 7.27
N SER A 165 -0.61 -11.72 6.79
CA SER A 165 -1.94 -12.29 6.59
C SER A 165 -1.95 -13.38 5.50
N ILE A 166 -1.20 -13.19 4.41
CA ILE A 166 -0.98 -14.23 3.39
C ILE A 166 -0.29 -15.45 4.02
N LEU A 167 0.77 -15.24 4.78
CA LEU A 167 1.51 -16.33 5.45
C LEU A 167 0.61 -17.10 6.41
N ALA A 168 -0.14 -16.38 7.26
CA ALA A 168 -0.99 -16.97 8.29
C ALA A 168 -2.19 -17.73 7.71
N GLN A 169 -2.85 -17.21 6.67
CA GLN A 169 -4.12 -17.75 6.20
C GLN A 169 -3.99 -18.68 5.00
N ILE A 170 -2.94 -18.51 4.17
CA ILE A 170 -2.75 -19.31 2.95
C ILE A 170 -1.68 -20.37 3.11
N TYR A 171 -0.59 -20.06 3.82
CA TYR A 171 0.55 -20.98 3.94
C TYR A 171 0.66 -21.72 5.27
N THR A 172 -0.23 -21.42 6.21
CA THR A 172 -0.28 -22.09 7.52
C THR A 172 -1.48 -23.03 7.58
N SER A 173 -1.29 -24.27 8.03
CA SER A 173 -2.38 -25.25 8.15
C SER A 173 -2.27 -26.05 9.44
N VAL A 174 -3.43 -26.49 9.96
CA VAL A 174 -3.51 -27.43 11.08
C VAL A 174 -3.56 -28.86 10.51
N PRO A 175 -2.66 -29.75 10.91
CA PRO A 175 -2.54 -31.10 10.34
C PRO A 175 -3.80 -31.98 10.43
N ALA A 176 -4.72 -31.69 11.37
CA ALA A 176 -5.89 -32.52 11.65
C ALA A 176 -7.07 -32.33 10.70
N GLU A 177 -7.10 -31.28 9.89
CA GLU A 177 -8.32 -30.92 9.14
C GLU A 177 -8.45 -31.59 7.77
N GLY A 178 -7.50 -32.40 7.30
CA GLY A 178 -7.64 -33.15 6.03
C GLY A 178 -8.01 -32.31 4.80
N GLY A 179 -8.06 -30.96 4.97
CA GLY A 179 -8.51 -29.99 3.97
C GLY A 179 -7.54 -29.86 2.79
N LYS A 180 -8.04 -29.30 1.70
CA LYS A 180 -7.20 -28.92 0.57
C LYS A 180 -6.23 -27.83 1.00
N LYS A 181 -4.95 -27.96 0.61
CA LYS A 181 -3.97 -26.90 0.75
C LYS A 181 -4.32 -25.77 -0.20
N LEU A 182 -4.21 -24.54 0.27
CA LEU A 182 -4.33 -23.36 -0.59
C LEU A 182 -2.95 -22.77 -0.87
N ARG A 183 -2.72 -22.28 -2.08
CA ARG A 183 -1.45 -21.69 -2.50
C ARG A 183 -1.69 -20.55 -3.48
N LEU A 184 -0.75 -19.64 -3.55
CA LEU A 184 -0.73 -18.64 -4.60
C LEU A 184 -0.02 -19.18 -5.85
N ARG A 185 -0.52 -18.76 -7.01
CA ARG A 185 0.13 -18.95 -8.31
C ARG A 185 0.10 -17.67 -9.12
N PHE A 186 0.92 -17.58 -10.14
CA PHE A 186 0.87 -16.55 -11.17
C PHE A 186 0.90 -17.21 -12.55
N HIS A 187 -0.13 -16.95 -13.38
CA HIS A 187 -0.30 -17.53 -14.71
C HIS A 187 -0.01 -19.05 -14.76
N GLY A 188 -0.61 -19.79 -13.82
CA GLY A 188 -0.46 -21.23 -13.72
C GLY A 188 0.85 -21.73 -13.12
N THR A 189 1.75 -20.86 -12.66
CA THR A 189 3.01 -21.21 -12.00
C THR A 189 2.93 -20.88 -10.51
N PRO A 190 3.20 -21.84 -9.58
CA PRO A 190 3.14 -21.56 -8.15
C PRO A 190 4.10 -20.46 -7.73
N ILE A 191 3.67 -19.64 -6.77
CA ILE A 191 4.55 -18.70 -6.07
C ILE A 191 5.45 -19.49 -5.14
N ALA A 192 6.76 -19.36 -5.35
CA ALA A 192 7.82 -20.01 -4.57
C ALA A 192 8.20 -19.19 -3.35
N ASP A 193 8.11 -17.86 -3.45
CA ASP A 193 8.53 -16.94 -2.40
C ASP A 193 7.84 -15.61 -2.55
N PHE A 194 7.66 -14.90 -1.42
CA PHE A 194 7.19 -13.52 -1.38
C PHE A 194 7.71 -12.81 -0.15
N GLY A 195 7.70 -11.50 -0.20
CA GLY A 195 8.14 -10.67 0.91
C GLY A 195 8.08 -9.20 0.59
N ILE A 196 8.83 -8.42 1.34
CA ILE A 196 8.88 -6.97 1.24
C ILE A 196 10.21 -6.55 0.61
N ALA A 197 10.16 -5.59 -0.29
CA ALA A 197 11.31 -4.89 -0.81
C ALA A 197 11.28 -3.44 -0.36
N TRP A 198 12.48 -2.87 -0.22
CA TRP A 198 12.74 -1.47 0.09
C TRP A 198 13.68 -0.87 -0.94
N GLY A 199 13.43 0.39 -1.29
CA GLY A 199 14.28 1.11 -2.22
C GLY A 199 13.72 2.47 -2.59
N ALA A 200 13.96 2.89 -3.83
CA ALA A 200 13.47 4.15 -4.37
C ALA A 200 12.33 3.91 -5.37
N ALA A 201 11.34 4.80 -5.35
CA ALA A 201 10.34 4.96 -6.40
C ALA A 201 10.71 6.18 -7.26
N ASP A 202 10.63 6.04 -8.59
CA ASP A 202 10.87 7.14 -9.52
C ASP A 202 9.63 8.02 -9.62
N VAL A 203 9.65 9.16 -8.94
CA VAL A 203 8.56 10.12 -8.89
C VAL A 203 9.05 11.54 -9.20
N LYS A 204 8.15 12.39 -9.70
CA LYS A 204 8.46 13.80 -9.94
C LYS A 204 8.46 14.59 -8.63
N CYS A 205 9.33 15.60 -8.51
CA CYS A 205 9.39 16.47 -7.32
C CYS A 205 8.07 17.13 -6.98
N GLN A 206 7.27 17.50 -7.97
CA GLN A 206 5.94 18.11 -7.76
C GLN A 206 4.89 17.15 -7.23
N ASP A 207 5.18 15.85 -7.22
CA ASP A 207 4.30 14.81 -6.69
C ASP A 207 4.62 14.48 -5.22
N THR A 208 5.63 15.11 -4.64
CA THR A 208 5.98 15.02 -3.22
C THR A 208 5.46 16.23 -2.45
N PHE A 209 5.27 16.09 -1.14
CA PHE A 209 4.81 17.16 -0.27
C PHE A 209 5.86 17.56 0.77
N ALA A 210 5.80 18.83 1.17
CA ALA A 210 6.43 19.35 2.36
C ALA A 210 5.40 20.17 3.13
N PHE A 211 5.53 20.25 4.43
CA PHE A 211 4.57 20.86 5.32
C PHE A 211 5.26 21.88 6.22
N PHE A 212 4.61 22.99 6.44
CA PHE A 212 5.02 23.99 7.42
C PHE A 212 3.84 24.32 8.32
N ASP A 213 3.96 23.97 9.60
CA ASP A 213 3.00 24.37 10.64
C ASP A 213 3.35 25.77 11.10
N GLU A 214 2.52 26.73 10.71
CA GLU A 214 2.79 28.15 10.99
C GLU A 214 2.58 28.52 12.47
N GLU A 215 1.70 27.80 13.18
CA GLU A 215 1.46 28.05 14.61
C GLU A 215 2.65 27.64 15.48
N ASN A 216 3.28 26.51 15.14
CA ASN A 216 4.38 25.93 15.91
C ASN A 216 5.76 26.20 15.29
N GLY A 217 5.81 26.79 14.09
CA GLY A 217 7.05 27.03 13.35
C GLY A 217 7.77 25.75 12.93
N VAL A 218 7.07 24.62 12.80
CA VAL A 218 7.65 23.31 12.51
C VAL A 218 7.56 23.03 11.01
N PHE A 219 8.69 22.64 10.43
CA PHE A 219 8.77 22.17 9.05
C PHE A 219 9.10 20.69 9.00
N TRP A 220 8.42 19.94 8.13
CA TRP A 220 8.77 18.55 7.82
C TRP A 220 8.48 18.24 6.35
N LYS A 221 9.11 17.21 5.83
CA LYS A 221 8.82 16.66 4.50
C LYS A 221 7.82 15.51 4.64
N GLY A 222 7.01 15.32 3.61
CA GLY A 222 6.19 14.13 3.46
C GLY A 222 7.02 12.89 3.15
N ASP A 223 6.38 11.84 2.66
CA ASP A 223 7.06 10.59 2.36
C ASP A 223 8.18 10.78 1.34
N ASP A 224 9.34 10.19 1.66
CA ASP A 224 10.50 10.21 0.79
C ASP A 224 10.41 9.06 -0.24
N PRO A 225 10.32 9.37 -1.54
CA PRO A 225 10.30 8.33 -2.56
C PRO A 225 11.56 7.46 -2.57
N ASN A 226 12.66 7.92 -1.96
CA ASN A 226 13.87 7.10 -1.76
C ASN A 226 13.77 6.12 -0.60
N ASN A 227 12.72 6.19 0.22
CA ASN A 227 12.44 5.30 1.35
C ASN A 227 11.08 4.62 1.16
N HIS A 228 10.92 3.91 0.06
CA HIS A 228 9.67 3.34 -0.38
C HIS A 228 9.64 1.82 -0.23
N TYR A 229 8.43 1.24 -0.02
CA TYR A 229 8.24 -0.18 0.23
C TYR A 229 7.17 -0.76 -0.70
N TRP A 230 7.42 -1.99 -1.16
CA TRP A 230 6.48 -2.76 -1.99
C TRP A 230 6.56 -4.25 -1.69
N ILE A 231 5.56 -5.00 -2.13
CA ILE A 231 5.49 -6.45 -2.00
C ILE A 231 6.00 -7.07 -3.31
N TRP A 232 6.86 -8.04 -3.21
CA TRP A 232 7.32 -8.84 -4.34
C TRP A 232 6.87 -10.29 -4.20
N PHE A 233 6.59 -10.93 -5.34
CA PHE A 233 6.28 -12.34 -5.45
C PHE A 233 7.20 -12.95 -6.51
N ARG A 234 7.70 -14.16 -6.26
CA ARG A 234 8.54 -14.90 -7.21
C ARG A 234 8.00 -16.30 -7.39
N THR A 235 7.80 -16.71 -8.66
CA THR A 235 7.35 -18.06 -9.01
C THR A 235 8.49 -19.08 -8.91
N VAL A 236 8.13 -20.38 -8.90
CA VAL A 236 9.13 -21.48 -8.95
C VAL A 236 10.00 -21.47 -10.21
N LYS A 237 9.57 -20.77 -11.28
CA LYS A 237 10.32 -20.55 -12.52
C LYS A 237 11.19 -19.29 -12.49
N GLY A 238 11.17 -18.53 -11.39
CA GLY A 238 11.95 -17.31 -11.22
C GLY A 238 11.30 -16.07 -11.81
N GLU A 239 10.05 -16.12 -12.29
CA GLU A 239 9.31 -14.95 -12.73
C GLU A 239 8.90 -14.11 -11.52
N GLU A 240 9.09 -12.81 -11.59
CA GLU A 240 8.77 -11.88 -10.50
C GLU A 240 7.63 -10.95 -10.89
N VAL A 241 6.77 -10.67 -9.91
CA VAL A 241 5.72 -9.66 -9.98
C VAL A 241 5.76 -8.79 -8.73
N ILE A 242 5.34 -7.53 -8.87
CA ILE A 242 5.36 -6.52 -7.82
C ILE A 242 3.93 -6.02 -7.61
N LEU A 243 3.56 -5.85 -6.34
CA LEU A 243 2.39 -5.11 -5.90
C LEU A 243 2.84 -3.95 -5.03
N ASP A 244 2.52 -2.75 -5.44
CA ASP A 244 2.73 -1.52 -4.68
C ASP A 244 1.39 -0.82 -4.45
N VAL A 245 1.01 -0.67 -3.19
CA VAL A 245 -0.26 -0.07 -2.77
C VAL A 245 -0.08 1.35 -2.22
N SER A 246 1.15 1.88 -2.27
CA SER A 246 1.50 3.17 -1.67
C SER A 246 1.89 4.25 -2.69
N MET A 247 1.99 3.92 -3.98
CA MET A 247 2.40 4.88 -5.03
C MET A 247 1.42 6.05 -5.22
N TYR A 248 0.17 5.91 -4.79
CA TYR A 248 -0.83 6.96 -4.91
C TYR A 248 -0.47 8.24 -4.12
N GLN A 249 0.24 8.12 -3.01
CA GLN A 249 0.76 9.27 -2.28
C GLN A 249 1.65 10.17 -3.15
N PHE A 250 2.32 9.58 -4.15
CA PHE A 250 3.12 10.27 -5.16
C PHE A 250 2.37 10.54 -6.46
N ASN A 251 1.03 10.55 -6.39
CA ASN A 251 0.17 10.81 -7.54
C ASN A 251 0.22 9.76 -8.66
N MET A 252 0.60 8.50 -8.35
CA MET A 252 0.36 7.39 -9.28
C MET A 252 -1.13 7.07 -9.28
N CYS A 253 -1.81 7.49 -10.33
CA CYS A 253 -3.28 7.52 -10.41
C CYS A 253 -3.94 6.16 -10.67
N LEU A 254 -3.17 5.07 -10.71
CA LEU A 254 -3.69 3.72 -10.95
C LEU A 254 -4.46 3.21 -9.73
N MET A 255 -5.71 2.86 -9.99
CA MET A 255 -6.64 2.35 -9.00
C MET A 255 -7.25 1.04 -9.49
N VAL A 256 -7.81 0.27 -8.56
CA VAL A 256 -8.66 -0.88 -8.88
C VAL A 256 -10.05 -0.60 -8.33
N GLN A 257 -11.08 -0.94 -9.12
CA GLN A 257 -12.48 -0.87 -8.67
C GLN A 257 -12.76 -1.99 -7.67
N MET A 258 -13.29 -1.64 -6.50
CA MET A 258 -13.42 -2.56 -5.37
C MET A 258 -14.72 -3.34 -5.34
N HIS A 259 -15.73 -2.96 -6.12
CA HIS A 259 -17.05 -3.62 -6.10
C HIS A 259 -16.97 -5.17 -6.17
N PRO A 260 -16.15 -5.79 -7.04
CA PRO A 260 -16.06 -7.26 -7.11
C PRO A 260 -15.38 -7.92 -5.91
N TYR A 261 -14.68 -7.16 -5.07
CA TYR A 261 -13.83 -7.65 -3.97
C TYR A 261 -14.39 -7.33 -2.59
N ASN A 262 -15.45 -6.53 -2.52
CA ASN A 262 -15.97 -5.89 -1.31
C ASN A 262 -17.44 -6.23 -1.05
N GLU A 263 -17.77 -7.52 -0.94
CA GLU A 263 -19.18 -7.96 -0.69
C GLU A 263 -19.71 -7.50 0.68
N ALA A 264 -18.84 -7.19 1.63
CA ALA A 264 -19.23 -6.91 3.02
C ALA A 264 -19.08 -5.46 3.49
N CYS A 265 -18.37 -4.61 2.76
CA CYS A 265 -17.96 -3.28 3.22
C CYS A 265 -18.04 -2.21 2.14
N GLY A 266 -19.20 -1.80 1.68
CA GLY A 266 -19.43 -0.80 0.62
C GLY A 266 -18.75 0.58 0.79
N LEU A 267 -17.73 0.69 1.66
CA LEU A 267 -17.06 1.94 2.03
C LEU A 267 -15.88 2.33 1.11
N VAL A 268 -15.36 1.40 0.31
CA VAL A 268 -14.21 1.65 -0.57
C VAL A 268 -14.60 1.33 -2.00
N GLU A 269 -14.70 2.34 -2.84
CA GLU A 269 -15.02 2.20 -4.27
C GLU A 269 -13.78 1.93 -5.13
N LEU A 270 -12.69 2.62 -4.82
CA LEU A 270 -11.40 2.54 -5.50
C LEU A 270 -10.28 2.33 -4.49
N ALA A 271 -9.32 1.48 -4.80
CA ALA A 271 -8.12 1.29 -3.99
C ALA A 271 -6.86 1.45 -4.86
N PRO A 272 -5.83 2.15 -4.36
CA PRO A 272 -4.56 2.28 -5.06
C PRO A 272 -3.89 0.92 -5.23
N ALA A 273 -3.48 0.61 -6.45
CA ALA A 273 -2.67 -0.56 -6.73
C ALA A 273 -1.83 -0.37 -7.99
N PHE A 274 -0.53 -0.38 -7.84
CA PHE A 274 0.39 -0.52 -8.95
C PHE A 274 0.84 -1.98 -9.02
N TRP A 275 0.32 -2.67 -10.03
CA TRP A 275 0.68 -4.06 -10.33
C TRP A 275 1.66 -4.08 -11.49
N ARG A 276 2.80 -4.74 -11.28
CA ARG A 276 3.84 -4.86 -12.30
C ARG A 276 4.22 -6.31 -12.52
N ASP A 277 3.93 -6.80 -13.68
CA ASP A 277 4.25 -8.14 -14.14
C ASP A 277 5.24 -8.13 -15.32
N ARG A 278 5.47 -9.29 -15.90
CA ARG A 278 6.38 -9.47 -17.03
C ARG A 278 6.00 -8.66 -18.26
N GLU A 279 4.71 -8.48 -18.51
CA GLU A 279 4.22 -7.74 -19.69
C GLU A 279 4.52 -6.25 -19.54
N ILE A 280 4.19 -5.69 -18.39
CA ILE A 280 4.51 -4.30 -18.06
C ILE A 280 6.03 -4.09 -18.04
N ASN A 281 6.79 -5.02 -17.45
CA ASN A 281 8.26 -4.94 -17.40
C ASN A 281 8.95 -4.85 -18.77
N ARG A 282 8.33 -5.39 -19.84
CA ARG A 282 8.87 -5.31 -21.21
C ARG A 282 8.63 -3.96 -21.86
N ASN A 283 7.55 -3.30 -21.49
CA ASN A 283 6.99 -2.16 -22.20
C ASN A 283 7.20 -0.83 -21.48
N THR A 284 7.56 -0.85 -20.19
CA THR A 284 7.73 0.35 -19.37
C THR A 284 9.05 0.33 -18.62
N PRO A 285 9.68 1.50 -18.40
CA PRO A 285 10.81 1.62 -17.47
C PRO A 285 10.43 1.16 -16.07
N SER A 286 11.42 0.69 -15.31
CA SER A 286 11.21 0.38 -13.90
C SER A 286 10.99 1.67 -13.10
N LEU A 287 9.86 1.74 -12.40
CA LEU A 287 9.62 2.80 -11.44
C LEU A 287 10.28 2.52 -10.08
N HIS A 288 10.72 1.28 -9.84
CA HIS A 288 11.32 0.86 -8.57
C HIS A 288 12.80 0.55 -8.76
N THR A 289 13.63 1.12 -7.89
CA THR A 289 15.04 0.77 -7.73
C THR A 289 15.22 0.09 -6.37
N GLU A 290 15.29 -1.24 -6.40
CA GLU A 290 15.42 -2.05 -5.19
C GLU A 290 16.82 -1.91 -4.58
N ARG A 291 16.87 -1.74 -3.26
CA ARG A 291 18.11 -1.71 -2.47
C ARG A 291 18.21 -2.90 -1.51
N ARG A 292 17.08 -3.38 -1.00
CA ARG A 292 17.01 -4.52 -0.07
C ARG A 292 15.68 -5.24 -0.24
N ARG A 293 15.71 -6.55 -0.09
CA ARG A 293 14.49 -7.35 0.07
C ARG A 293 14.65 -8.39 1.16
N LEU A 294 13.56 -8.72 1.83
CA LEU A 294 13.46 -9.81 2.78
C LEU A 294 12.27 -10.70 2.42
N SER A 295 12.47 -12.00 2.51
CA SER A 295 11.37 -12.95 2.37
C SER A 295 10.57 -13.02 3.67
N VAL A 296 9.26 -12.87 3.58
CA VAL A 296 8.32 -13.12 4.67
C VAL A 296 7.96 -14.61 4.68
N LEU A 297 7.71 -15.20 3.50
CA LEU A 297 7.32 -16.62 3.39
C LEU A 297 8.37 -17.56 3.98
N ARG A 298 9.67 -17.26 3.81
CA ARG A 298 10.77 -18.15 4.23
C ARG A 298 11.49 -17.70 5.48
N ASN A 299 11.00 -16.68 6.15
CA ASN A 299 11.54 -16.23 7.43
C ASN A 299 11.05 -17.15 8.57
N THR A 300 11.96 -17.92 9.16
CA THR A 300 11.64 -18.92 10.20
C THR A 300 11.12 -18.27 11.49
N ASP A 301 11.56 -17.05 11.82
CA ASP A 301 11.12 -16.35 13.02
C ASP A 301 9.65 -15.93 12.86
N LEU A 302 9.26 -15.47 11.68
CA LEU A 302 7.86 -15.14 11.36
C LEU A 302 6.95 -16.39 11.32
N HIS A 303 7.49 -17.57 11.05
CA HIS A 303 6.71 -18.81 11.14
C HIS A 303 6.18 -19.03 12.56
N SER A 304 6.96 -18.70 13.58
CA SER A 304 6.54 -18.83 14.98
C SER A 304 5.36 -17.93 15.32
N VAL A 305 5.29 -16.73 14.69
CA VAL A 305 4.20 -15.77 14.86
C VAL A 305 2.85 -16.32 14.38
N VAL A 306 2.85 -16.99 13.21
CA VAL A 306 1.61 -17.43 12.54
C VAL A 306 1.15 -18.82 12.93
N THR A 307 2.02 -19.68 13.48
CA THR A 307 1.68 -21.08 13.79
C THR A 307 0.85 -21.25 15.05
N LEU A 308 0.65 -20.22 15.84
CA LEU A 308 -0.04 -20.31 17.13
C LEU A 308 -1.56 -20.26 17.04
N GLY A 309 -2.12 -20.06 15.85
CA GLY A 309 -3.55 -20.19 15.58
C GLY A 309 -4.47 -19.26 16.42
N ARG A 310 -3.95 -18.17 16.91
CA ARG A 310 -4.64 -17.25 17.83
C ARG A 310 -4.98 -15.94 17.16
N ASN A 311 -6.16 -15.43 17.44
CA ASN A 311 -6.59 -14.08 17.03
C ASN A 311 -5.85 -12.96 17.81
N THR A 312 -4.92 -13.32 18.70
CA THR A 312 -4.14 -12.38 19.52
C THR A 312 -2.66 -12.74 19.47
N LEU A 313 -1.85 -11.76 19.09
CA LEU A 313 -0.40 -11.86 19.08
C LEU A 313 0.13 -11.73 20.52
N ARG A 314 1.13 -12.54 20.89
CA ARG A 314 1.84 -12.44 22.16
C ARG A 314 2.90 -11.33 22.09
N PRO A 315 3.39 -10.80 23.22
CA PRO A 315 4.47 -9.79 23.21
C PRO A 315 5.71 -10.22 22.41
N GLN A 316 6.07 -11.51 22.47
CA GLN A 316 7.20 -12.05 21.71
C GLN A 316 6.93 -12.04 20.19
N ASP A 317 5.71 -12.32 19.76
CA ASP A 317 5.30 -12.30 18.34
C ASP A 317 5.36 -10.87 17.81
N VAL A 318 4.89 -9.90 18.63
CA VAL A 318 4.98 -8.46 18.33
C VAL A 318 6.44 -8.04 18.17
N GLN A 319 7.33 -8.45 19.08
CA GLN A 319 8.75 -8.13 18.99
C GLN A 319 9.39 -8.74 17.74
N THR A 320 8.99 -9.95 17.34
CA THR A 320 9.47 -10.61 16.12
C THR A 320 9.07 -9.82 14.86
N ILE A 321 7.82 -9.35 14.80
CA ILE A 321 7.35 -8.47 13.72
C ILE A 321 8.18 -7.18 13.67
N TRP A 322 8.40 -6.53 14.80
CA TRP A 322 9.17 -5.29 14.87
C TRP A 322 10.64 -5.48 14.48
N ASN A 323 11.25 -6.60 14.88
CA ASN A 323 12.61 -6.95 14.48
C ASN A 323 12.71 -7.15 12.96
N PHE A 324 11.74 -7.80 12.34
CA PHE A 324 11.71 -7.93 10.87
C PHE A 324 11.56 -6.57 10.18
N MET A 325 10.67 -5.70 10.68
CA MET A 325 10.52 -4.34 10.14
C MET A 325 11.82 -3.54 10.26
N ALA A 326 12.53 -3.64 11.38
CA ALA A 326 13.83 -3.01 11.58
C ALA A 326 14.91 -3.55 10.64
N GLN A 327 14.88 -4.83 10.25
CA GLN A 327 15.82 -5.41 9.31
C GLN A 327 15.62 -4.90 7.87
N ILE A 328 14.39 -4.64 7.46
CA ILE A 328 14.09 -4.17 6.10
C ILE A 328 14.21 -2.64 5.99
N SER A 329 13.92 -1.90 7.04
CA SER A 329 13.97 -0.45 7.07
C SER A 329 15.40 0.10 7.01
N SER A 330 15.55 1.29 6.41
CA SER A 330 16.81 2.06 6.40
C SER A 330 17.00 2.93 7.64
N ALA A 331 15.91 3.21 8.36
CA ALA A 331 15.87 4.08 9.53
C ALA A 331 15.03 3.43 10.65
N PRO A 332 15.13 3.90 11.88
CA PRO A 332 14.27 3.44 12.96
C PRO A 332 12.79 3.61 12.60
N VAL A 333 12.00 2.53 12.69
CA VAL A 333 10.57 2.57 12.42
C VAL A 333 9.86 3.25 13.60
N PRO A 334 9.05 4.29 13.37
CA PRO A 334 8.29 4.96 14.42
C PRO A 334 7.43 3.98 15.22
N GLU A 335 7.26 4.25 16.53
CA GLU A 335 6.49 3.36 17.39
C GLU A 335 5.05 3.19 16.93
N ILE A 336 4.42 4.27 16.49
CA ILE A 336 3.06 4.22 15.97
C ILE A 336 2.95 3.32 14.73
N GLU A 337 3.91 3.34 13.83
CA GLU A 337 3.93 2.47 12.66
C GLU A 337 4.10 1.01 13.05
N ARG A 338 4.96 0.72 14.03
CA ARG A 338 5.13 -0.63 14.60
C ARG A 338 3.83 -1.16 15.22
N GLN A 339 3.12 -0.31 15.95
CA GLN A 339 1.81 -0.65 16.52
C GLN A 339 0.77 -0.90 15.44
N MET A 340 0.70 -0.04 14.40
CA MET A 340 -0.23 -0.22 13.29
C MET A 340 0.03 -1.52 12.52
N ALA A 341 1.27 -1.92 12.30
CA ALA A 341 1.59 -3.19 11.65
C ALA A 341 0.97 -4.38 12.38
N VAL A 342 0.97 -4.37 13.71
CA VAL A 342 0.37 -5.42 14.55
C VAL A 342 -1.16 -5.41 14.45
N ILE A 343 -1.77 -4.23 14.62
CA ILE A 343 -3.23 -4.05 14.57
C ILE A 343 -3.77 -4.48 13.22
N TRP A 344 -3.15 -4.01 12.13
CA TRP A 344 -3.59 -4.36 10.78
C TRP A 344 -3.31 -5.81 10.41
N THR A 345 -2.27 -6.44 10.96
CA THR A 345 -2.07 -7.88 10.77
C THR A 345 -3.25 -8.66 11.30
N VAL A 346 -3.75 -8.34 12.50
CA VAL A 346 -4.92 -9.01 13.07
C VAL A 346 -6.17 -8.74 12.23
N ALA A 347 -6.43 -7.49 11.88
CA ALA A 347 -7.58 -7.11 11.06
C ALA A 347 -7.55 -7.79 9.67
N ASN A 348 -6.41 -7.77 8.98
CA ASN A 348 -6.24 -8.39 7.68
C ASN A 348 -6.37 -9.91 7.73
N CYS A 349 -5.88 -10.55 8.80
CA CYS A 349 -6.09 -12.00 9.01
C CYS A 349 -7.58 -12.33 9.13
N MET A 350 -8.37 -11.53 9.84
CA MET A 350 -9.81 -11.74 9.98
C MET A 350 -10.53 -11.59 8.63
N GLN A 351 -10.25 -10.54 7.87
CA GLN A 351 -10.83 -10.30 6.56
C GLN A 351 -10.44 -11.39 5.56
N MET A 352 -9.16 -11.77 5.53
CA MET A 352 -8.68 -12.84 4.64
C MET A 352 -9.30 -14.19 4.99
N LYS A 353 -9.45 -14.51 6.29
CA LYS A 353 -10.11 -15.71 6.75
C LYS A 353 -11.57 -15.75 6.28
N ALA A 354 -12.34 -14.67 6.46
CA ALA A 354 -13.72 -14.58 6.01
C ALA A 354 -13.85 -14.75 4.48
N MET A 355 -12.95 -14.13 3.71
CA MET A 355 -12.87 -14.27 2.25
C MET A 355 -12.58 -15.72 1.83
N LEU A 356 -11.68 -16.40 2.54
CA LEU A 356 -11.34 -17.80 2.25
C LEU A 356 -12.48 -18.76 2.62
N GLU A 357 -13.13 -18.59 3.77
CA GLU A 357 -14.26 -19.40 4.24
C GLU A 357 -15.48 -19.26 3.31
N SER A 358 -15.78 -18.05 2.85
CA SER A 358 -16.84 -17.79 1.86
C SER A 358 -16.45 -18.18 0.44
N GLN A 359 -15.20 -18.52 0.19
CA GLN A 359 -14.62 -18.79 -1.13
C GLN A 359 -14.85 -17.64 -2.13
N ALA A 360 -14.94 -16.39 -1.64
CA ALA A 360 -15.19 -15.20 -2.46
C ALA A 360 -14.19 -15.05 -3.61
N TRP A 361 -12.93 -15.41 -3.38
CA TRP A 361 -11.88 -15.37 -4.38
C TRP A 361 -12.16 -16.16 -5.68
N LYS A 362 -13.06 -17.16 -5.63
CA LYS A 362 -13.50 -17.93 -6.83
C LYS A 362 -14.39 -17.12 -7.77
N ARG A 363 -14.97 -16.04 -7.28
CA ARG A 363 -15.84 -15.14 -8.05
C ARG A 363 -15.16 -13.89 -8.53
N TYR A 364 -13.89 -13.70 -8.18
CA TYR A 364 -13.12 -12.54 -8.63
C TYR A 364 -12.97 -12.53 -10.16
N PRO A 365 -13.08 -11.37 -10.79
CA PRO A 365 -12.99 -11.26 -12.24
C PRO A 365 -11.60 -11.71 -12.72
N PRO A 366 -11.52 -12.40 -13.86
CA PRO A 366 -10.24 -12.86 -14.42
C PRO A 366 -9.32 -11.70 -14.81
N THR A 367 -9.90 -10.54 -15.14
CA THR A 367 -9.20 -9.29 -15.38
C THR A 367 -9.73 -8.26 -14.39
N PRO A 368 -8.90 -7.78 -13.43
CA PRO A 368 -9.31 -6.75 -12.48
C PRO A 368 -9.78 -5.49 -13.20
N PRO A 369 -10.94 -4.91 -12.80
CA PRO A 369 -11.39 -3.65 -13.37
C PRO A 369 -10.52 -2.51 -12.85
N LEU A 370 -9.77 -1.90 -13.74
CA LEU A 370 -8.89 -0.78 -13.41
C LEU A 370 -9.67 0.54 -13.43
N GLY A 371 -9.21 1.50 -12.65
CA GLY A 371 -9.66 2.87 -12.63
C GLY A 371 -8.46 3.83 -12.62
N LEU A 372 -8.74 5.08 -12.91
CA LEU A 372 -7.75 6.16 -12.83
C LEU A 372 -8.33 7.28 -11.98
N ASP A 373 -7.59 7.72 -10.97
CA ASP A 373 -7.91 8.93 -10.22
C ASP A 373 -6.96 10.05 -10.70
N LEU A 374 -7.21 10.54 -11.91
CA LEU A 374 -6.42 11.61 -12.53
C LEU A 374 -6.55 12.92 -11.75
N ASP A 375 -5.58 13.83 -11.97
CA ASP A 375 -5.73 15.17 -11.46
C ASP A 375 -6.94 15.84 -12.13
N PRO A 376 -7.84 16.44 -11.35
CA PRO A 376 -9.00 17.08 -11.90
C PRO A 376 -8.57 18.31 -12.71
N ASP A 377 -9.37 18.64 -13.72
CA ASP A 377 -9.19 19.87 -14.50
C ASP A 377 -9.32 21.08 -13.55
N GLU A 378 -8.32 21.95 -13.56
CA GLU A 378 -8.30 23.15 -12.75
C GLU A 378 -9.38 24.17 -13.16
N HIS A 379 -9.92 24.04 -14.38
CA HIS A 379 -10.85 24.97 -14.99
C HIS A 379 -12.27 24.42 -15.14
N GLY A 380 -12.50 23.16 -14.77
CA GLY A 380 -13.78 22.47 -14.98
C GLY A 380 -14.57 22.22 -13.71
N GLY A 381 -15.15 23.23 -13.10
CA GLY A 381 -16.06 23.07 -11.97
C GLY A 381 -16.88 24.31 -11.71
N ASP A 382 -18.18 24.12 -11.42
CA ASP A 382 -19.11 25.21 -11.04
C ASP A 382 -18.80 25.82 -9.64
N ASP A 383 -17.83 25.26 -8.92
CA ASP A 383 -17.38 25.80 -7.64
C ASP A 383 -16.37 26.92 -7.87
N GLU A 384 -16.85 28.16 -7.86
CA GLU A 384 -15.92 29.28 -7.66
C GLU A 384 -15.18 29.05 -6.34
N PRO A 385 -13.83 28.93 -6.34
CA PRO A 385 -13.06 28.96 -5.11
C PRO A 385 -13.48 30.23 -4.35
N ALA A 386 -13.18 30.27 -3.05
CA ALA A 386 -13.35 31.51 -2.32
C ALA A 386 -12.51 32.62 -3.01
N GLU A 387 -13.03 33.13 -4.12
CA GLU A 387 -12.36 34.07 -5.07
C GLU A 387 -11.72 35.20 -4.31
N GLU A 388 -12.36 35.56 -3.19
CA GLU A 388 -11.93 36.63 -2.33
C GLU A 388 -10.64 36.30 -1.57
N TRP A 389 -10.48 35.07 -1.02
CA TRP A 389 -9.22 34.69 -0.39
C TRP A 389 -8.11 34.58 -1.41
N THR A 390 -8.35 33.98 -2.55
CA THR A 390 -7.35 33.84 -3.63
C THR A 390 -6.90 35.24 -4.13
N LYS A 391 -7.84 36.19 -4.34
CA LYS A 391 -7.53 37.55 -4.70
C LYS A 391 -6.74 38.29 -3.61
N PHE A 392 -7.13 38.09 -2.34
CA PHE A 392 -6.42 38.65 -1.19
C PHE A 392 -5.00 38.07 -1.08
N LEU A 393 -4.84 36.78 -1.18
CA LEU A 393 -3.56 36.10 -1.12
C LEU A 393 -2.59 36.54 -2.24
N LYS A 394 -3.09 36.72 -3.48
CA LYS A 394 -2.29 37.28 -4.58
C LYS A 394 -1.78 38.68 -4.28
N LYS A 395 -2.61 39.54 -3.68
CA LYS A 395 -2.21 40.89 -3.24
C LYS A 395 -1.19 40.84 -2.11
N TRP A 396 -1.40 40.01 -1.10
CA TRP A 396 -0.50 39.82 0.01
C TRP A 396 0.88 39.31 -0.45
N LYS A 397 0.95 38.29 -1.32
CA LYS A 397 2.20 37.80 -1.91
C LYS A 397 2.98 38.90 -2.64
N LYS A 398 2.29 39.74 -3.41
CA LYS A 398 2.92 40.91 -4.08
C LYS A 398 3.52 41.90 -3.09
N LEU A 399 2.78 42.20 -2.01
CA LEU A 399 3.25 43.12 -0.95
C LEU A 399 4.44 42.54 -0.22
N LYS A 400 4.40 41.27 0.17
CA LYS A 400 5.52 40.57 0.86
C LYS A 400 6.78 40.54 -0.01
N LYS A 401 6.66 40.25 -1.30
CA LYS A 401 7.79 40.25 -2.26
C LYS A 401 8.43 41.62 -2.43
N ARG A 402 7.68 42.72 -2.21
CA ARG A 402 8.17 44.09 -2.27
C ARG A 402 8.67 44.63 -0.91
N GLY A 403 8.74 43.76 0.12
CA GLY A 403 9.11 44.20 1.48
C GLY A 403 8.03 45.05 2.19
N GLY A 404 6.82 45.14 1.64
CA GLY A 404 5.74 45.98 2.15
C GLY A 404 4.96 45.39 3.32
N THR A 405 5.24 44.15 3.73
CA THR A 405 4.64 43.56 4.93
C THR A 405 5.53 42.46 5.52
N ALA A 406 5.67 42.49 6.85
CA ALA A 406 6.31 41.42 7.63
C ALA A 406 5.26 40.42 8.18
N GLU A 407 3.98 40.66 7.90
CA GLU A 407 2.87 39.84 8.37
C GLU A 407 3.01 38.38 7.93
N SER A 408 2.65 37.43 8.82
CA SER A 408 2.56 36.02 8.48
C SER A 408 1.37 35.72 7.58
N ILE A 409 1.34 34.55 6.94
CA ILE A 409 0.20 34.15 6.13
C ILE A 409 -1.01 33.85 7.02
N ALA A 410 -0.81 33.33 8.23
CA ALA A 410 -1.87 33.08 9.20
C ALA A 410 -2.51 34.37 9.69
N ASP A 411 -1.71 35.41 9.98
CA ASP A 411 -2.25 36.73 10.36
C ASP A 411 -3.00 37.38 9.20
N ALA A 412 -2.47 37.25 7.99
CA ALA A 412 -3.12 37.70 6.77
C ALA A 412 -4.48 36.99 6.57
N PHE A 413 -4.56 35.70 6.87
CA PHE A 413 -5.81 34.92 6.81
C PHE A 413 -6.81 35.35 7.90
N LYS A 414 -6.38 35.52 9.15
CA LYS A 414 -7.22 36.02 10.24
C LYS A 414 -7.81 37.40 9.91
N ARG A 415 -6.98 38.29 9.37
CA ARG A 415 -7.41 39.61 8.92
C ARG A 415 -8.43 39.57 7.78
N TRP A 416 -8.24 38.64 6.84
CA TRP A 416 -9.19 38.42 5.75
C TRP A 416 -10.54 37.93 6.29
N GLN A 417 -10.51 36.94 7.20
CA GLN A 417 -11.73 36.42 7.85
C GLN A 417 -12.52 37.52 8.57
N GLN A 418 -11.84 38.37 9.32
CA GLN A 418 -12.48 39.51 10.02
C GLN A 418 -13.13 40.46 9.05
N LYS A 419 -12.52 40.68 7.87
CA LYS A 419 -13.06 41.59 6.84
C LYS A 419 -14.28 41.00 6.11
N VAL A 420 -14.36 39.68 5.96
CA VAL A 420 -15.48 38.98 5.29
C VAL A 420 -16.68 38.84 6.25
N ALA A 421 -16.42 38.82 7.55
CA ALA A 421 -17.44 38.70 8.59
C ALA A 421 -18.05 40.06 8.99
N SER A 422 -17.45 41.19 8.58
CA SER A 422 -17.93 42.57 8.77
C SER A 422 -18.70 43.10 7.52
#